data_d4b43adf8f82583509237af92a55ed12
#
_entry.id   d4b43adf8f82583509237af92a55ed12
#
_cell.length_a   1.000
_cell.length_b   1.000
_cell.length_c   1.000
_cell.angle_alpha   90.00
_cell.angle_beta   90.00
_cell.angle_gamma   90.00
#
_symmetry.space_group_name_H-M   'P 1'
#
loop_
_entity.id
_entity.type
_entity.pdbx_description
1 polymer ?
#
loop_
_entity_poly.entity_id
_entity_poly.type
_entity_poly.pdbx_seq_one_letter_code
_entity_poly.pdbx_strand_id
1 'polypeptide(L)'
;MKLSPHPVLKLPSTDELKVLAKKLGAEELARVLRIREEKIGAEKTDPYRHGYEPFHWKDADDLLKTHQELCVLGGNRAGKTEWAAKRVVAAMVNIPNARIWCLHTTSQSSIQMQQNVIWKYIPPEFKSLKKGRVTNVQYSQKNGFSDGTFIFPNGSQCHFMNYAQERRVIEGGECDIIWCDELVPLDWVETLRYRVVTRRGKLLVTFTPVSGYTNVVKEYISGCKVLETRVAKILDQKIQHVPGVPHGHMPYRAKSRGKDAGVMWFHSQFNPYNPFDELCRTLEGKTTYEKKIRAYGWADGLAGSQFPRFGDLNEIDDDKIPEDGTNYMVVDPAGARNWFMLWLRAVGQGENTKWFIYREWPDASYGEWALPDSKLDGKAGPAQRAGGGRGINEYKELIRDLEKEEVVEERFIDPRAGATQAASKEGGTSLIELLDSDPEPMYFQPAAGVRIEDGVTIINDALAHDTGQPLSPINEPKLYIAKSCENLIYSLREWTGADGDKGASKDPIDCLRYLGVMQPEQYDQDSFKSKGGGSY
;
A
#
# COMPACT_ATOMS: atom_id res chain seq x y z
N MET A 1 -34.83 -10.48 21.61
CA MET A 1 -34.80 -10.64 20.15
C MET A 1 -33.69 -9.71 19.65
N LYS A 2 -32.55 -10.23 19.24
CA LYS A 2 -31.48 -9.40 18.67
C LYS A 2 -31.98 -8.94 17.31
N LEU A 3 -32.26 -7.65 17.16
CA LEU A 3 -32.48 -7.06 15.85
C LEU A 3 -31.24 -7.39 15.02
N SER A 4 -31.48 -7.89 13.80
CA SER A 4 -30.40 -8.11 12.83
C SER A 4 -29.48 -6.90 12.83
N PRO A 5 -28.15 -7.06 12.90
CA PRO A 5 -27.22 -5.93 12.90
C PRO A 5 -27.19 -5.17 11.55
N HIS A 6 -28.01 -5.59 10.57
CA HIS A 6 -28.06 -4.95 9.26
C HIS A 6 -29.10 -3.83 9.23
N PRO A 7 -28.66 -2.59 9.08
CA PRO A 7 -29.52 -1.42 9.02
C PRO A 7 -30.23 -1.27 7.66
N VAL A 8 -30.09 -2.22 6.75
CA VAL A 8 -30.84 -2.20 5.49
C VAL A 8 -32.32 -2.29 5.85
N LEU A 9 -33.03 -1.20 5.60
CA LEU A 9 -34.46 -1.13 5.79
C LEU A 9 -35.16 -2.08 4.79
N LYS A 10 -35.41 -3.29 5.21
CA LYS A 10 -36.28 -4.26 4.49
C LYS A 10 -37.59 -4.35 5.19
N LEU A 11 -38.66 -4.54 4.44
CA LEU A 11 -39.92 -4.94 5.06
C LEU A 11 -39.73 -6.30 5.76
N PRO A 12 -40.31 -6.50 6.94
CA PRO A 12 -40.20 -7.77 7.63
C PRO A 12 -40.79 -8.90 6.77
N SER A 13 -40.20 -10.08 6.87
CA SER A 13 -40.75 -11.30 6.28
C SER A 13 -42.09 -11.66 6.91
N THR A 14 -42.86 -12.50 6.26
CA THR A 14 -44.19 -12.95 6.76
C THR A 14 -44.09 -13.55 8.17
N ASP A 15 -43.05 -14.28 8.47
CA ASP A 15 -42.86 -14.88 9.78
C ASP A 15 -42.42 -13.87 10.86
N GLU A 16 -41.58 -12.92 10.50
CA GLU A 16 -41.26 -11.78 11.37
C GLU A 16 -42.47 -10.92 11.65
N LEU A 17 -43.37 -10.72 10.66
CA LEU A 17 -44.63 -10.02 10.84
C LEU A 17 -45.54 -10.72 11.84
N LYS A 18 -45.67 -12.06 11.77
CA LYS A 18 -46.46 -12.85 12.74
C LYS A 18 -45.94 -12.70 14.17
N VAL A 19 -44.60 -12.69 14.34
CA VAL A 19 -43.98 -12.51 15.66
C VAL A 19 -44.16 -11.08 16.17
N LEU A 20 -44.01 -10.08 15.30
CA LEU A 20 -44.21 -8.67 15.65
C LEU A 20 -45.66 -8.37 15.98
N ALA A 21 -46.63 -8.95 15.24
CA ALA A 21 -48.05 -8.79 15.49
C ALA A 21 -48.46 -9.29 16.89
N LYS A 22 -47.92 -10.43 17.32
CA LYS A 22 -48.15 -10.98 18.66
C LYS A 22 -47.57 -10.11 19.78
N LYS A 23 -46.49 -9.34 19.49
CA LYS A 23 -45.80 -8.52 20.49
C LYS A 23 -46.37 -7.11 20.62
N LEU A 24 -46.72 -6.49 19.52
CA LEU A 24 -47.06 -5.07 19.44
C LEU A 24 -48.56 -4.78 19.33
N GLY A 25 -49.37 -5.79 18.95
CA GLY A 25 -50.73 -5.55 18.54
C GLY A 25 -50.86 -4.98 17.13
N ALA A 26 -52.04 -5.04 16.54
CA ALA A 26 -52.27 -4.73 15.13
C ALA A 26 -52.05 -3.25 14.78
N GLU A 27 -52.47 -2.33 15.63
CA GLU A 27 -52.35 -0.88 15.40
C GLU A 27 -50.90 -0.41 15.46
N GLU A 28 -50.18 -0.82 16.49
CA GLU A 28 -48.77 -0.42 16.62
C GLU A 28 -47.88 -1.06 15.55
N LEU A 29 -48.18 -2.32 15.15
CA LEU A 29 -47.52 -2.95 14.02
C LEU A 29 -47.78 -2.18 12.72
N ALA A 30 -49.00 -1.78 12.44
CA ALA A 30 -49.36 -1.00 11.26
C ALA A 30 -48.62 0.36 11.26
N ARG A 31 -48.50 1.02 12.42
CA ARG A 31 -47.74 2.26 12.57
C ARG A 31 -46.24 2.06 12.28
N VAL A 32 -45.62 1.03 12.84
CA VAL A 32 -44.19 0.71 12.62
C VAL A 32 -43.93 0.38 11.16
N LEU A 33 -44.81 -0.38 10.51
CA LEU A 33 -44.68 -0.71 9.09
C LEU A 33 -44.78 0.53 8.20
N ARG A 34 -45.74 1.42 8.45
CA ARG A 34 -45.87 2.67 7.71
C ARG A 34 -44.62 3.54 7.82
N ILE A 35 -44.09 3.75 9.02
CA ILE A 35 -42.86 4.51 9.23
C ILE A 35 -41.70 3.86 8.47
N ARG A 36 -41.63 2.52 8.45
CA ARG A 36 -40.56 1.80 7.75
C ARG A 36 -40.70 1.93 6.23
N GLU A 37 -41.91 1.86 5.70
CA GLU A 37 -42.18 2.09 4.27
C GLU A 37 -41.84 3.51 3.84
N GLU A 38 -42.22 4.52 4.65
CA GLU A 38 -41.87 5.92 4.43
C GLU A 38 -40.32 6.12 4.39
N LYS A 39 -39.61 5.52 5.33
CA LYS A 39 -38.13 5.57 5.34
C LYS A 39 -37.50 4.91 4.11
N ILE A 40 -38.01 3.73 3.71
CA ILE A 40 -37.56 3.04 2.49
C ILE A 40 -37.84 3.90 1.25
N GLY A 41 -39.03 4.51 1.19
CA GLY A 41 -39.41 5.42 0.12
C GLY A 41 -38.49 6.66 0.05
N ALA A 42 -38.24 7.29 1.20
CA ALA A 42 -37.35 8.43 1.31
C ALA A 42 -35.91 8.10 0.88
N GLU A 43 -35.35 6.96 1.35
CA GLU A 43 -34.02 6.50 0.94
C GLU A 43 -33.91 6.24 -0.57
N LYS A 44 -34.95 5.65 -1.19
CA LYS A 44 -34.97 5.43 -2.64
C LYS A 44 -35.06 6.73 -3.44
N THR A 45 -35.84 7.71 -2.93
CA THR A 45 -36.09 8.96 -3.64
C THR A 45 -34.95 9.95 -3.48
N ASP A 46 -34.42 10.08 -2.28
CA ASP A 46 -33.31 10.99 -1.95
C ASP A 46 -32.26 10.28 -1.05
N PRO A 47 -31.40 9.44 -1.64
CA PRO A 47 -30.38 8.73 -0.89
C PRO A 47 -29.29 9.68 -0.35
N TYR A 48 -29.17 10.88 -0.87
CA TYR A 48 -28.26 11.89 -0.33
C TYR A 48 -28.65 12.29 1.11
N ARG A 49 -29.92 12.60 1.36
CA ARG A 49 -30.39 13.03 2.69
C ARG A 49 -30.84 11.88 3.59
N HIS A 50 -31.38 10.82 3.02
CA HIS A 50 -32.03 9.75 3.77
C HIS A 50 -31.32 8.40 3.68
N GLY A 51 -30.29 8.28 2.81
CA GLY A 51 -29.54 7.04 2.64
C GLY A 51 -28.72 6.70 3.89
N TYR A 52 -28.66 5.42 4.18
CA TYR A 52 -27.88 4.90 5.29
C TYR A 52 -26.37 5.19 5.10
N GLU A 53 -25.71 5.65 6.16
CA GLU A 53 -24.27 5.81 6.22
C GLU A 53 -23.64 4.80 7.17
N PRO A 54 -22.88 3.81 6.64
CA PRO A 54 -22.15 2.87 7.47
C PRO A 54 -21.14 3.60 8.39
N PHE A 55 -20.83 2.98 9.53
CA PHE A 55 -19.93 3.57 10.52
C PHE A 55 -18.55 3.94 9.91
N HIS A 56 -18.00 3.09 9.05
CA HIS A 56 -16.70 3.32 8.42
C HIS A 56 -16.69 4.55 7.48
N TRP A 57 -17.85 4.96 6.95
CA TRP A 57 -17.96 6.22 6.23
C TRP A 57 -17.79 7.43 7.14
N LYS A 58 -18.38 7.38 8.36
CA LYS A 58 -18.22 8.44 9.35
C LYS A 58 -16.78 8.53 9.84
N ASP A 59 -16.14 7.40 10.04
CA ASP A 59 -14.74 7.35 10.43
C ASP A 59 -13.82 7.89 9.33
N ALA A 60 -14.12 7.62 8.06
CA ALA A 60 -13.42 8.22 6.93
C ALA A 60 -13.63 9.74 6.87
N ASP A 61 -14.84 10.21 7.14
CA ASP A 61 -15.13 11.65 7.21
C ASP A 61 -14.37 12.32 8.35
N ASP A 62 -14.27 11.69 9.50
CA ASP A 62 -13.51 12.23 10.65
C ASP A 62 -12.01 12.28 10.33
N LEU A 63 -11.49 11.29 9.63
CA LEU A 63 -10.10 11.33 9.17
C LEU A 63 -9.89 12.44 8.12
N LEU A 64 -10.83 12.62 7.20
CA LEU A 64 -10.78 13.66 6.18
C LEU A 64 -10.86 15.09 6.75
N LYS A 65 -11.49 15.29 7.93
CA LYS A 65 -11.51 16.60 8.61
C LYS A 65 -10.10 17.05 9.01
N THR A 66 -9.24 16.11 9.39
CA THR A 66 -7.89 16.38 9.91
C THR A 66 -6.80 16.25 8.86
N HIS A 67 -7.09 15.66 7.69
CA HIS A 67 -6.13 15.43 6.61
C HIS A 67 -6.61 16.10 5.32
N GLN A 68 -5.68 16.63 4.54
CA GLN A 68 -5.99 17.21 3.23
C GLN A 68 -6.21 16.12 2.16
N GLU A 69 -5.56 14.98 2.33
CA GLU A 69 -5.60 13.86 1.42
C GLU A 69 -6.11 12.60 2.14
N LEU A 70 -6.99 11.84 1.50
CA LEU A 70 -7.47 10.57 2.02
C LEU A 70 -7.43 9.49 0.96
N CYS A 71 -6.62 8.47 1.20
CA CYS A 71 -6.61 7.25 0.42
C CYS A 71 -7.54 6.22 1.08
N VAL A 72 -8.56 5.77 0.35
CA VAL A 72 -9.47 4.72 0.78
C VAL A 72 -9.19 3.46 -0.02
N LEU A 73 -8.37 2.60 0.57
CA LEU A 73 -8.18 1.23 0.11
C LEU A 73 -9.38 0.39 0.56
N GLY A 74 -9.84 -0.55 -0.25
CA GLY A 74 -10.92 -1.38 0.25
C GLY A 74 -11.21 -2.57 -0.61
N GLY A 75 -11.84 -3.57 0.00
CA GLY A 75 -12.29 -4.77 -0.69
C GLY A 75 -13.35 -4.47 -1.76
N ASN A 76 -13.68 -5.51 -2.53
CA ASN A 76 -14.73 -5.43 -3.54
C ASN A 76 -16.08 -5.15 -2.86
N ARG A 77 -16.87 -4.24 -3.46
CA ARG A 77 -18.18 -3.84 -2.94
C ARG A 77 -18.18 -3.33 -1.49
N ALA A 78 -17.05 -2.80 -1.02
CA ALA A 78 -16.93 -2.22 0.32
C ALA A 78 -17.61 -0.84 0.47
N GLY A 79 -18.09 -0.24 -0.63
CA GLY A 79 -18.80 1.05 -0.62
C GLY A 79 -17.90 2.27 -0.82
N LYS A 80 -16.68 2.12 -1.31
CA LYS A 80 -15.72 3.21 -1.57
C LYS A 80 -16.28 4.28 -2.52
N THR A 81 -16.69 3.85 -3.71
CA THR A 81 -17.25 4.71 -4.76
C THR A 81 -18.53 5.41 -4.29
N GLU A 82 -19.41 4.70 -3.56
CA GLU A 82 -20.62 5.26 -2.98
C GLU A 82 -20.32 6.35 -1.95
N TRP A 83 -19.35 6.10 -1.05
CA TRP A 83 -18.90 7.10 -0.08
C TRP A 83 -18.37 8.36 -0.76
N ALA A 84 -17.44 8.22 -1.69
CA ALA A 84 -16.81 9.35 -2.36
C ALA A 84 -17.81 10.14 -3.21
N ALA A 85 -18.69 9.47 -3.95
CA ALA A 85 -19.76 10.12 -4.72
C ALA A 85 -20.67 10.97 -3.82
N LYS A 86 -21.06 10.45 -2.64
CA LYS A 86 -21.86 11.20 -1.68
C LYS A 86 -21.10 12.44 -1.15
N ARG A 87 -19.77 12.37 -0.95
CA ARG A 87 -18.94 13.52 -0.53
C ARG A 87 -18.78 14.56 -1.64
N VAL A 88 -18.63 14.12 -2.88
CA VAL A 88 -18.66 15.01 -4.06
C VAL A 88 -19.98 15.78 -4.12
N VAL A 89 -21.11 15.10 -4.03
CA VAL A 89 -22.43 15.75 -4.04
C VAL A 89 -22.61 16.67 -2.84
N ALA A 90 -22.16 16.26 -1.65
CA ALA A 90 -22.20 17.10 -0.46
C ALA A 90 -21.43 18.42 -0.62
N ALA A 91 -20.25 18.37 -1.21
CA ALA A 91 -19.49 19.59 -1.52
C ALA A 91 -20.22 20.47 -2.54
N MET A 92 -20.76 19.87 -3.60
CA MET A 92 -21.53 20.59 -4.62
C MET A 92 -22.77 21.29 -4.05
N VAL A 93 -23.44 20.68 -3.07
CA VAL A 93 -24.66 21.24 -2.43
C VAL A 93 -24.29 22.33 -1.43
N ASN A 94 -23.26 22.12 -0.61
CA ASN A 94 -22.98 22.93 0.57
C ASN A 94 -21.98 24.08 0.33
N ILE A 95 -21.13 23.97 -0.69
CA ILE A 95 -20.10 24.99 -1.00
C ILE A 95 -20.52 25.74 -2.26
N PRO A 96 -20.90 27.04 -2.17
CA PRO A 96 -21.19 27.84 -3.36
C PRO A 96 -19.96 27.94 -4.27
N ASN A 97 -20.17 27.83 -5.59
CA ASN A 97 -19.11 27.86 -6.60
C ASN A 97 -18.02 26.80 -6.38
N ALA A 98 -18.36 25.65 -5.79
CA ALA A 98 -17.43 24.54 -5.63
C ALA A 98 -16.89 24.06 -6.97
N ARG A 99 -15.61 23.74 -7.02
CA ARG A 99 -14.93 23.17 -8.19
C ARG A 99 -14.51 21.76 -7.87
N ILE A 100 -15.10 20.81 -8.59
CA ILE A 100 -14.88 19.38 -8.35
C ILE A 100 -14.31 18.74 -9.60
N TRP A 101 -13.28 17.92 -9.45
CA TRP A 101 -12.80 17.02 -10.49
C TRP A 101 -13.01 15.58 -10.06
N CYS A 102 -13.56 14.77 -10.96
CA CYS A 102 -13.74 13.35 -10.79
C CYS A 102 -12.95 12.62 -11.89
N LEU A 103 -11.99 11.80 -11.50
CA LEU A 103 -11.10 11.09 -12.40
C LEU A 103 -11.31 9.59 -12.31
N HIS A 104 -11.21 8.89 -13.46
CA HIS A 104 -11.32 7.45 -13.55
C HIS A 104 -10.37 6.90 -14.62
N THR A 105 -10.21 5.59 -14.71
CA THR A 105 -9.29 4.94 -15.66
C THR A 105 -9.62 5.29 -17.12
N THR A 106 -10.89 5.23 -17.50
CA THR A 106 -11.37 5.57 -18.83
C THR A 106 -12.69 6.33 -18.76
N SER A 107 -13.07 7.04 -19.82
CA SER A 107 -14.36 7.72 -19.92
C SER A 107 -15.52 6.72 -19.79
N GLN A 108 -15.44 5.57 -20.46
CA GLN A 108 -16.48 4.55 -20.41
C GLN A 108 -16.68 3.99 -18.98
N SER A 109 -15.57 3.70 -18.28
CA SER A 109 -15.64 3.23 -16.90
C SER A 109 -16.18 4.30 -15.96
N SER A 110 -15.81 5.58 -16.17
CA SER A 110 -16.38 6.71 -15.42
C SER A 110 -17.90 6.77 -15.56
N ILE A 111 -18.43 6.66 -16.80
CA ILE A 111 -19.87 6.70 -17.06
C ILE A 111 -20.60 5.57 -16.33
N GLN A 112 -20.07 4.34 -16.45
CA GLN A 112 -20.73 3.15 -15.89
C GLN A 112 -20.66 3.07 -14.37
N MET A 113 -19.55 3.46 -13.78
CA MET A 113 -19.27 3.25 -12.35
C MET A 113 -19.38 4.55 -11.54
N GLN A 114 -18.63 5.58 -11.88
CA GLN A 114 -18.48 6.80 -11.09
C GLN A 114 -19.66 7.76 -11.28
N GLN A 115 -19.98 8.13 -12.53
CA GLN A 115 -21.04 9.09 -12.85
C GLN A 115 -22.45 8.57 -12.48
N ASN A 116 -22.67 7.28 -12.68
CA ASN A 116 -23.93 6.63 -12.31
C ASN A 116 -24.18 6.74 -10.79
N VAL A 117 -23.14 6.54 -9.98
CA VAL A 117 -23.26 6.64 -8.52
C VAL A 117 -23.41 8.10 -8.07
N ILE A 118 -22.72 9.05 -8.71
CA ILE A 118 -22.95 10.49 -8.44
C ILE A 118 -24.39 10.85 -8.77
N TRP A 119 -24.92 10.45 -9.92
CA TRP A 119 -26.33 10.70 -10.30
C TRP A 119 -27.32 10.18 -9.26
N LYS A 120 -27.06 9.01 -8.69
CA LYS A 120 -27.88 8.44 -7.62
C LYS A 120 -28.03 9.41 -6.44
N TYR A 121 -26.91 10.03 -6.02
CA TYR A 121 -26.87 10.92 -4.85
C TYR A 121 -27.29 12.37 -5.14
N ILE A 122 -27.36 12.82 -6.38
CA ILE A 122 -27.87 14.18 -6.67
C ILE A 122 -29.27 14.33 -6.12
N PRO A 123 -29.57 15.36 -5.30
CA PRO A 123 -30.92 15.62 -4.77
C PRO A 123 -31.96 15.75 -5.88
N PRO A 124 -33.20 15.29 -5.64
CA PRO A 124 -34.26 15.29 -6.66
C PRO A 124 -34.53 16.66 -7.29
N GLU A 125 -34.43 17.73 -6.52
CA GLU A 125 -34.65 19.10 -6.99
C GLU A 125 -33.65 19.57 -8.03
N PHE A 126 -32.45 18.97 -8.08
CA PHE A 126 -31.43 19.27 -9.08
C PHE A 126 -31.52 18.36 -10.32
N LYS A 127 -32.30 17.28 -10.26
CA LYS A 127 -32.53 16.34 -11.36
C LYS A 127 -33.64 16.82 -12.34
N SER A 128 -33.77 18.11 -12.57
CA SER A 128 -34.83 18.66 -13.40
C SER A 128 -34.81 18.12 -14.83
N LEU A 129 -35.93 17.56 -15.28
CA LEU A 129 -36.13 16.99 -16.61
C LEU A 129 -36.62 18.00 -17.66
N LYS A 130 -36.85 19.26 -17.30
CA LYS A 130 -37.41 20.26 -18.22
C LYS A 130 -36.31 20.96 -19.02
N LYS A 131 -36.34 20.82 -20.36
CA LYS A 131 -35.54 21.61 -21.29
C LYS A 131 -35.78 23.10 -21.07
N GLY A 132 -34.71 23.90 -20.99
CA GLY A 132 -34.78 25.36 -21.01
C GLY A 132 -34.47 26.09 -19.70
N ARG A 133 -34.11 25.40 -18.61
CA ARG A 133 -33.56 26.04 -17.40
C ARG A 133 -32.03 25.96 -17.40
N VAL A 134 -31.36 27.06 -17.12
CA VAL A 134 -29.89 27.21 -17.07
C VAL A 134 -29.19 26.26 -16.08
N THR A 135 -29.96 25.51 -15.30
CA THR A 135 -29.49 24.68 -14.19
C THR A 135 -29.91 23.22 -14.30
N ASN A 136 -30.16 22.72 -15.50
CA ASN A 136 -30.56 21.32 -15.69
C ASN A 136 -29.33 20.41 -15.71
N VAL A 137 -29.22 19.58 -14.70
CA VAL A 137 -28.28 18.45 -14.71
C VAL A 137 -28.84 17.39 -15.64
N GLN A 138 -28.21 17.21 -16.80
CA GLN A 138 -28.61 16.19 -17.78
C GLN A 138 -27.71 14.96 -17.66
N TYR A 139 -28.33 13.82 -17.47
CA TYR A 139 -27.66 12.53 -17.34
C TYR A 139 -28.39 11.45 -18.12
N SER A 140 -27.66 10.57 -18.77
CA SER A 140 -28.17 9.34 -19.34
C SER A 140 -27.30 8.14 -18.95
N GLN A 141 -27.90 6.96 -18.79
CA GLN A 141 -27.13 5.74 -18.45
C GLN A 141 -26.10 5.38 -19.53
N LYS A 142 -26.38 5.72 -20.80
CA LYS A 142 -25.50 5.39 -21.93
C LYS A 142 -24.33 6.35 -22.05
N ASN A 143 -24.57 7.64 -21.87
CA ASN A 143 -23.59 8.68 -22.21
C ASN A 143 -23.07 9.45 -20.99
N GLY A 144 -23.57 9.16 -19.79
CA GLY A 144 -23.21 9.90 -18.57
C GLY A 144 -23.79 11.32 -18.55
N PHE A 145 -23.08 12.23 -17.88
CA PHE A 145 -23.40 13.67 -17.89
C PHE A 145 -22.99 14.29 -19.23
N SER A 146 -23.83 15.20 -19.76
CA SER A 146 -23.57 15.89 -21.02
C SER A 146 -22.23 16.65 -20.95
N ASP A 147 -21.41 16.51 -21.99
CA ASP A 147 -20.10 17.15 -22.11
C ASP A 147 -19.11 16.83 -20.95
N GLY A 148 -19.33 15.68 -20.27
CA GLY A 148 -18.49 15.28 -19.15
C GLY A 148 -18.48 16.26 -17.97
N THR A 149 -19.60 17.03 -17.79
CA THR A 149 -19.71 18.02 -16.73
C THR A 149 -21.16 18.22 -16.29
N PHE A 150 -21.35 18.75 -15.08
CA PHE A 150 -22.64 19.29 -14.66
C PHE A 150 -22.46 20.47 -13.70
N ILE A 151 -23.47 21.34 -13.65
CA ILE A 151 -23.43 22.58 -12.86
C ILE A 151 -24.71 22.65 -12.01
N PHE A 152 -24.55 23.00 -10.73
CA PHE A 152 -25.66 23.27 -9.82
C PHE A 152 -26.06 24.76 -9.83
N PRO A 153 -27.30 25.10 -9.39
CA PRO A 153 -27.78 26.48 -9.33
C PRO A 153 -26.95 27.42 -8.46
N ASN A 154 -26.20 26.88 -7.48
CA ASN A 154 -25.31 27.64 -6.63
C ASN A 154 -23.94 27.94 -7.28
N GLY A 155 -23.77 27.66 -8.57
CA GLY A 155 -22.55 27.88 -9.33
C GLY A 155 -21.50 26.75 -9.21
N SER A 156 -21.77 25.72 -8.40
CA SER A 156 -20.84 24.59 -8.24
C SER A 156 -20.76 23.74 -9.50
N GLN A 157 -19.55 23.31 -9.86
CA GLN A 157 -19.25 22.59 -11.10
C GLN A 157 -18.49 21.31 -10.82
N CYS A 158 -18.87 20.22 -11.51
CA CYS A 158 -18.16 18.94 -11.48
C CYS A 158 -17.73 18.56 -12.90
N HIS A 159 -16.44 18.28 -13.07
CA HIS A 159 -15.84 17.86 -14.35
C HIS A 159 -15.33 16.43 -14.23
N PHE A 160 -15.58 15.63 -15.28
CA PHE A 160 -15.12 14.26 -15.38
C PHE A 160 -13.94 14.15 -16.36
N MET A 161 -12.86 13.56 -15.88
CA MET A 161 -11.63 13.32 -16.64
C MET A 161 -11.21 11.86 -16.49
N ASN A 162 -10.23 11.42 -17.26
CA ASN A 162 -9.71 10.06 -17.15
C ASN A 162 -8.18 10.01 -17.36
N TYR A 163 -7.56 8.96 -16.79
CA TYR A 163 -6.10 8.79 -16.83
C TYR A 163 -5.55 8.42 -18.22
N ALA A 164 -6.40 8.12 -19.20
CA ALA A 164 -5.98 7.91 -20.59
C ALA A 164 -5.73 9.23 -21.35
N GLN A 165 -6.12 10.38 -20.78
CA GLN A 165 -5.81 11.69 -21.30
C GLN A 165 -4.37 12.08 -21.01
N GLU A 166 -3.84 13.05 -21.74
CA GLU A 166 -2.54 13.61 -21.42
C GLU A 166 -2.57 14.36 -20.07
N ARG A 167 -1.54 14.18 -19.23
CA ARG A 167 -1.44 14.82 -17.91
C ARG A 167 -1.62 16.34 -17.96
N ARG A 168 -1.23 16.99 -19.05
CA ARG A 168 -1.39 18.45 -19.22
C ARG A 168 -2.81 18.97 -18.98
N VAL A 169 -3.84 18.12 -19.10
CA VAL A 169 -5.24 18.54 -18.83
C VAL A 169 -5.49 18.93 -17.38
N ILE A 170 -4.65 18.46 -16.47
CA ILE A 170 -4.72 18.77 -15.03
C ILE A 170 -3.66 19.79 -14.57
N GLU A 171 -2.86 20.36 -15.46
CA GLU A 171 -1.82 21.33 -15.10
C GLU A 171 -2.35 22.72 -14.74
N GLY A 172 -3.62 23.00 -15.04
CA GLY A 172 -4.30 24.26 -14.71
C GLY A 172 -5.46 24.07 -13.74
N GLY A 173 -5.91 25.17 -13.14
CA GLY A 173 -7.12 25.19 -12.30
C GLY A 173 -6.88 24.88 -10.83
N GLU A 174 -7.96 25.00 -10.06
CA GLU A 174 -7.99 24.80 -8.60
C GLU A 174 -9.29 24.11 -8.21
N CYS A 175 -9.27 23.26 -7.19
CA CYS A 175 -10.40 22.43 -6.79
C CYS A 175 -10.66 22.45 -5.30
N ASP A 176 -11.94 22.34 -4.92
CA ASP A 176 -12.39 22.08 -3.56
C ASP A 176 -12.35 20.57 -3.25
N ILE A 177 -12.67 19.73 -4.24
CA ILE A 177 -12.48 18.29 -4.16
C ILE A 177 -11.95 17.77 -5.48
N ILE A 178 -10.97 16.87 -5.38
CA ILE A 178 -10.55 15.99 -6.47
C ILE A 178 -10.80 14.57 -6.00
N TRP A 179 -11.54 13.80 -6.81
CA TRP A 179 -11.78 12.39 -6.55
C TRP A 179 -11.22 11.51 -7.66
N CYS A 180 -10.17 10.77 -7.32
CA CYS A 180 -9.58 9.74 -8.15
C CYS A 180 -10.20 8.39 -7.80
N ASP A 181 -11.01 7.80 -8.68
CA ASP A 181 -11.56 6.47 -8.50
C ASP A 181 -10.77 5.46 -9.35
N GLU A 182 -10.51 4.30 -8.77
CA GLU A 182 -9.59 3.27 -9.23
C GLU A 182 -8.12 3.72 -9.23
N LEU A 183 -7.21 2.80 -9.55
CA LEU A 183 -5.77 3.02 -9.45
C LEU A 183 -5.31 4.19 -10.30
N VAL A 184 -4.92 5.27 -9.65
CA VAL A 184 -4.42 6.50 -10.27
C VAL A 184 -2.90 6.38 -10.53
N PRO A 185 -2.37 6.90 -11.67
CA PRO A 185 -0.92 7.01 -11.87
C PRO A 185 -0.26 7.91 -10.81
N LEU A 186 0.92 7.54 -10.32
CA LEU A 186 1.58 8.26 -9.23
C LEU A 186 1.92 9.71 -9.61
N ASP A 187 2.39 9.95 -10.81
CA ASP A 187 2.71 11.28 -11.35
C ASP A 187 1.48 12.20 -11.43
N TRP A 188 0.27 11.63 -11.59
CA TRP A 188 -0.98 12.37 -11.51
C TRP A 188 -1.27 12.80 -10.07
N VAL A 189 -1.08 11.91 -9.09
CA VAL A 189 -1.31 12.23 -7.66
C VAL A 189 -0.49 13.45 -7.25
N GLU A 190 0.78 13.48 -7.60
CA GLU A 190 1.67 14.61 -7.30
C GLU A 190 1.17 15.93 -7.90
N THR A 191 0.78 15.91 -9.17
CA THR A 191 0.23 17.10 -9.84
C THR A 191 -1.10 17.55 -9.21
N LEU A 192 -1.99 16.61 -8.87
CA LEU A 192 -3.30 16.89 -8.30
C LEU A 192 -3.23 17.48 -6.90
N ARG A 193 -2.20 17.16 -6.11
CA ARG A 193 -1.94 17.77 -4.80
C ARG A 193 -1.85 19.30 -4.90
N TYR A 194 -1.19 19.82 -5.93
CA TYR A 194 -1.10 21.27 -6.11
C TYR A 194 -2.44 21.93 -6.46
N ARG A 195 -3.39 21.19 -7.07
CA ARG A 195 -4.70 21.74 -7.49
C ARG A 195 -5.67 21.96 -6.33
N VAL A 196 -5.44 21.34 -5.18
CA VAL A 196 -6.28 21.51 -3.99
C VAL A 196 -5.74 22.54 -2.99
N VAL A 197 -4.46 22.96 -3.12
CA VAL A 197 -3.81 23.84 -2.13
C VAL A 197 -4.50 25.20 -2.01
N THR A 198 -4.72 25.88 -3.13
CA THR A 198 -5.24 27.26 -3.16
C THR A 198 -6.61 27.39 -2.50
N ARG A 199 -7.48 26.40 -2.73
CA ARG A 199 -8.83 26.37 -2.16
C ARG A 199 -8.92 25.62 -0.82
N ARG A 200 -7.79 25.15 -0.28
CA ARG A 200 -7.74 24.24 0.89
C ARG A 200 -8.65 23.03 0.68
N GLY A 201 -8.68 22.58 -0.57
CA GLY A 201 -9.52 21.46 -1.00
C GLY A 201 -9.01 20.12 -0.48
N LYS A 202 -9.71 19.06 -0.89
CA LYS A 202 -9.43 17.68 -0.49
C LYS A 202 -9.12 16.81 -1.71
N LEU A 203 -8.12 15.94 -1.59
CA LEU A 203 -7.82 14.90 -2.55
C LEU A 203 -8.30 13.55 -2.00
N LEU A 204 -9.22 12.92 -2.70
CA LEU A 204 -9.78 11.61 -2.39
C LEU A 204 -9.26 10.60 -3.41
N VAL A 205 -8.65 9.51 -2.96
CA VAL A 205 -8.19 8.42 -3.81
C VAL A 205 -8.85 7.13 -3.33
N THR A 206 -9.64 6.49 -4.19
CA THR A 206 -10.43 5.30 -3.83
C THR A 206 -10.18 4.16 -4.80
N PHE A 207 -9.65 3.02 -4.34
CA PHE A 207 -9.47 1.84 -5.20
C PHE A 207 -9.38 0.53 -4.42
N THR A 208 -9.52 -0.59 -5.13
CA THR A 208 -9.14 -1.91 -4.62
C THR A 208 -7.75 -2.23 -5.17
N PRO A 209 -6.75 -2.52 -4.33
CA PRO A 209 -5.37 -2.72 -4.78
C PRO A 209 -5.18 -4.10 -5.43
N VAL A 210 -5.95 -4.39 -6.50
CA VAL A 210 -5.92 -5.69 -7.20
C VAL A 210 -4.61 -5.96 -7.90
N SER A 211 -3.85 -4.91 -8.21
CA SER A 211 -2.50 -5.00 -8.77
C SER A 211 -1.42 -5.17 -7.69
N GLY A 212 -1.80 -5.35 -6.44
CA GLY A 212 -0.88 -5.56 -5.33
C GLY A 212 -0.28 -4.28 -4.74
N TYR A 213 0.95 -4.38 -4.26
CA TYR A 213 1.68 -3.30 -3.59
C TYR A 213 2.35 -2.36 -4.60
N THR A 214 1.54 -1.63 -5.38
CA THR A 214 2.01 -0.69 -6.39
C THR A 214 2.66 0.54 -5.77
N ASN A 215 3.37 1.35 -6.58
CA ASN A 215 3.99 2.59 -6.12
C ASN A 215 2.98 3.57 -5.49
N VAL A 216 1.73 3.59 -5.97
CA VAL A 216 0.67 4.39 -5.35
C VAL A 216 0.32 3.85 -3.96
N VAL A 217 0.24 2.52 -3.80
CA VAL A 217 0.03 1.90 -2.49
C VAL A 217 1.22 2.18 -1.58
N LYS A 218 2.45 2.01 -2.07
CA LYS A 218 3.68 2.37 -1.34
C LYS A 218 3.66 3.83 -0.89
N GLU A 219 3.32 4.75 -1.78
CA GLU A 219 3.25 6.19 -1.51
C GLU A 219 2.34 6.52 -0.30
N TYR A 220 1.24 5.79 -0.14
CA TYR A 220 0.28 6.02 0.95
C TYR A 220 0.59 5.24 2.23
N ILE A 221 1.10 4.02 2.14
CA ILE A 221 1.23 3.15 3.31
C ILE A 221 2.67 2.96 3.81
N SER A 222 3.68 3.26 3.00
CA SER A 222 5.08 3.20 3.44
C SER A 222 5.33 4.15 4.60
N GLY A 223 5.87 3.64 5.69
CA GLY A 223 6.16 4.41 6.89
C GLY A 223 4.93 5.03 7.57
N CYS A 224 3.71 4.58 7.26
CA CYS A 224 2.53 5.12 7.90
C CYS A 224 2.38 4.60 9.34
N LYS A 225 1.90 5.48 10.21
CA LYS A 225 1.53 5.12 11.57
C LYS A 225 0.11 4.55 11.59
N VAL A 226 -0.03 3.28 11.90
CA VAL A 226 -1.33 2.64 12.08
C VAL A 226 -2.01 3.21 13.32
N LEU A 227 -3.22 3.77 13.14
CA LEU A 227 -4.02 4.34 14.23
C LEU A 227 -4.91 3.27 14.87
N GLU A 228 -5.46 2.38 14.05
CA GLU A 228 -6.34 1.30 14.51
C GLU A 228 -6.16 0.07 13.63
N THR A 229 -6.00 -1.10 14.25
CA THR A 229 -5.79 -2.36 13.54
C THR A 229 -7.05 -3.21 13.39
N ARG A 230 -8.07 -3.02 14.24
CA ARG A 230 -9.29 -3.85 14.23
C ARG A 230 -10.54 -3.03 14.46
N VAL A 231 -11.52 -3.31 13.62
CA VAL A 231 -12.85 -2.73 13.76
C VAL A 231 -13.61 -3.28 14.97
N ALA A 232 -13.40 -4.56 15.32
CA ALA A 232 -14.04 -5.17 16.47
C ALA A 232 -13.78 -4.44 17.80
N LYS A 233 -12.62 -3.79 17.93
CA LYS A 233 -12.30 -2.95 19.09
C LYS A 233 -13.13 -1.66 19.13
N ILE A 234 -13.49 -1.14 17.95
CA ILE A 234 -14.23 0.11 17.84
C ILE A 234 -15.71 -0.11 18.11
N LEU A 235 -16.25 -1.21 17.65
CA LEU A 235 -17.68 -1.48 17.64
C LEU A 235 -18.17 -2.30 18.83
N ASP A 236 -17.27 -2.86 19.61
CA ASP A 236 -17.60 -3.83 20.67
C ASP A 236 -18.58 -4.93 20.18
N GLN A 237 -18.38 -5.40 18.96
CA GLN A 237 -19.22 -6.37 18.27
C GLN A 237 -18.41 -7.57 17.79
N LYS A 238 -19.06 -8.73 17.76
CA LYS A 238 -18.51 -9.91 17.10
C LYS A 238 -18.58 -9.72 15.58
N ILE A 239 -17.49 -9.30 14.98
CA ILE A 239 -17.39 -9.17 13.53
C ILE A 239 -17.01 -10.53 12.94
N GLN A 240 -17.76 -10.95 11.93
CA GLN A 240 -17.42 -12.13 11.15
C GLN A 240 -16.24 -11.82 10.24
N HIS A 241 -15.28 -12.75 10.14
CA HIS A 241 -14.12 -12.63 9.29
C HIS A 241 -14.16 -13.66 8.17
N VAL A 242 -13.61 -13.27 7.01
CA VAL A 242 -13.51 -14.19 5.88
C VAL A 242 -12.59 -15.35 6.26
N PRO A 243 -13.04 -16.61 6.07
CA PRO A 243 -12.24 -17.79 6.40
C PRO A 243 -10.89 -17.81 5.66
N GLY A 244 -9.85 -18.22 6.38
CA GLY A 244 -8.48 -18.33 5.84
C GLY A 244 -7.73 -16.99 5.75
N VAL A 245 -8.22 -15.93 6.41
CA VAL A 245 -7.49 -14.67 6.58
C VAL A 245 -7.15 -14.52 8.06
N PRO A 246 -5.88 -14.23 8.42
CA PRO A 246 -5.48 -14.03 9.82
C PRO A 246 -6.31 -12.93 10.49
N HIS A 247 -6.75 -13.19 11.74
CA HIS A 247 -7.51 -12.23 12.50
C HIS A 247 -6.58 -11.27 13.26
N GLY A 248 -6.95 -10.02 13.30
CA GLY A 248 -6.38 -9.09 14.26
C GLY A 248 -5.33 -8.14 13.76
N HIS A 249 -4.76 -8.38 12.59
CA HIS A 249 -3.69 -7.56 12.02
C HIS A 249 -4.13 -6.69 10.84
N MET A 250 -5.36 -6.87 10.33
CA MET A 250 -5.85 -6.05 9.23
C MET A 250 -6.00 -4.60 9.68
N PRO A 251 -5.33 -3.67 9.02
CA PRO A 251 -5.41 -2.25 9.39
C PRO A 251 -6.80 -1.71 9.07
N TYR A 252 -7.16 -0.67 9.78
CA TYR A 252 -8.42 0.03 9.60
C TYR A 252 -8.21 1.51 9.29
N ARG A 253 -7.36 2.20 10.05
CA ARG A 253 -6.97 3.60 9.82
C ARG A 253 -5.48 3.80 10.07
N ALA A 254 -4.88 4.69 9.29
CA ALA A 254 -3.50 5.09 9.47
C ALA A 254 -3.27 6.56 9.06
N LYS A 255 -2.13 7.11 9.48
CA LYS A 255 -1.60 8.39 9.01
C LYS A 255 -0.29 8.15 8.27
N SER A 256 -0.17 8.65 7.06
CA SER A 256 1.06 8.59 6.27
C SER A 256 2.17 9.41 6.91
N ARG A 257 3.40 8.86 6.89
CA ARG A 257 4.58 9.56 7.37
C ARG A 257 4.90 10.76 6.46
N GLY A 258 5.16 11.92 7.08
CA GLY A 258 5.62 13.11 6.38
C GLY A 258 4.62 13.78 5.44
N LYS A 259 3.37 13.32 5.40
CA LYS A 259 2.31 13.85 4.55
C LYS A 259 1.04 14.11 5.36
N ASP A 260 0.26 15.12 4.94
CA ASP A 260 -1.08 15.34 5.47
C ASP A 260 -2.10 14.41 4.80
N ALA A 261 -1.76 13.11 4.78
CA ALA A 261 -2.54 12.06 4.16
C ALA A 261 -3.01 11.05 5.21
N GLY A 262 -4.30 10.76 5.21
CA GLY A 262 -4.90 9.66 5.93
C GLY A 262 -5.07 8.45 5.02
N VAL A 263 -5.02 7.24 5.59
CA VAL A 263 -5.33 5.99 4.90
C VAL A 263 -6.46 5.29 5.65
N MET A 264 -7.46 4.82 4.91
CA MET A 264 -8.61 4.12 5.45
C MET A 264 -8.83 2.82 4.69
N TRP A 265 -9.12 1.73 5.40
CA TRP A 265 -9.45 0.45 4.78
C TRP A 265 -10.93 0.14 4.94
N PHE A 266 -11.66 0.09 3.82
CA PHE A 266 -13.06 -0.33 3.79
C PHE A 266 -13.14 -1.83 3.59
N HIS A 267 -13.44 -2.56 4.65
CA HIS A 267 -13.62 -4.00 4.59
C HIS A 267 -15.00 -4.33 3.99
N SER A 268 -15.06 -5.29 3.07
CA SER A 268 -16.28 -5.63 2.34
C SER A 268 -17.44 -6.07 3.24
N GLN A 269 -17.14 -6.71 4.36
CA GLN A 269 -18.16 -7.15 5.34
C GLN A 269 -18.83 -5.99 6.10
N PHE A 270 -18.28 -4.78 6.03
CA PHE A 270 -18.93 -3.62 6.66
C PHE A 270 -20.05 -3.02 5.81
N ASN A 271 -20.11 -3.38 4.55
CA ASN A 271 -21.18 -2.93 3.69
C ASN A 271 -22.44 -3.79 3.92
N PRO A 272 -23.51 -3.25 4.52
CA PRO A 272 -24.73 -4.01 4.82
C PRO A 272 -25.51 -4.46 3.57
N TYR A 273 -25.20 -3.87 2.42
CA TYR A 273 -25.78 -4.26 1.12
C TYR A 273 -25.00 -5.40 0.45
N ASN A 274 -23.91 -5.86 1.05
CA ASN A 274 -23.11 -6.98 0.56
C ASN A 274 -23.26 -8.17 1.53
N PRO A 275 -24.08 -9.18 1.24
CA PRO A 275 -24.30 -10.31 2.13
C PRO A 275 -22.99 -11.04 2.40
N PHE A 276 -22.69 -11.27 3.67
CA PHE A 276 -21.42 -11.86 4.09
C PHE A 276 -21.23 -13.29 3.54
N ASP A 277 -22.30 -14.09 3.52
CA ASP A 277 -22.25 -15.45 2.98
C ASP A 277 -21.93 -15.47 1.49
N GLU A 278 -22.46 -14.51 0.72
CA GLU A 278 -22.14 -14.33 -0.70
C GLU A 278 -20.68 -13.92 -0.89
N LEU A 279 -20.17 -13.03 -0.04
CA LEU A 279 -18.76 -12.65 -0.04
C LEU A 279 -17.87 -13.86 0.20
N CYS A 280 -18.17 -14.66 1.24
CA CYS A 280 -17.40 -15.86 1.57
C CYS A 280 -17.42 -16.88 0.40
N ARG A 281 -18.58 -17.13 -0.20
CA ARG A 281 -18.72 -18.03 -1.34
C ARG A 281 -17.92 -17.55 -2.56
N THR A 282 -17.95 -16.26 -2.85
CA THR A 282 -17.19 -15.67 -3.95
C THR A 282 -15.67 -15.80 -3.74
N LEU A 283 -15.23 -15.84 -2.49
CA LEU A 283 -13.81 -15.95 -2.11
C LEU A 283 -13.38 -17.41 -1.80
N GLU A 284 -14.30 -18.36 -1.91
CA GLU A 284 -13.97 -19.78 -1.74
C GLU A 284 -12.95 -20.22 -2.80
N GLY A 285 -11.95 -21.01 -2.40
CA GLY A 285 -10.86 -21.45 -3.27
C GLY A 285 -9.83 -20.37 -3.64
N LYS A 286 -10.02 -19.11 -3.21
CA LYS A 286 -9.03 -18.07 -3.41
C LYS A 286 -7.89 -18.17 -2.40
N THR A 287 -6.69 -17.74 -2.82
CA THR A 287 -5.53 -17.63 -1.94
C THR A 287 -5.77 -16.64 -0.81
N THR A 288 -5.04 -16.78 0.30
CA THR A 288 -5.08 -15.81 1.41
C THR A 288 -4.79 -14.39 0.92
N TYR A 289 -3.83 -14.25 0.02
CA TYR A 289 -3.48 -13.00 -0.65
C TYR A 289 -4.69 -12.36 -1.37
N GLU A 290 -5.35 -13.12 -2.25
CA GLU A 290 -6.54 -12.61 -2.97
C GLU A 290 -7.69 -12.25 -2.01
N LYS A 291 -7.85 -13.02 -0.92
CA LYS A 291 -8.85 -12.74 0.12
C LYS A 291 -8.54 -11.44 0.85
N LYS A 292 -7.29 -11.18 1.23
CA LYS A 292 -6.84 -9.93 1.85
C LYS A 292 -7.17 -8.73 0.97
N ILE A 293 -6.82 -8.78 -0.30
CA ILE A 293 -7.12 -7.69 -1.25
C ILE A 293 -8.61 -7.53 -1.46
N ARG A 294 -9.32 -8.61 -1.81
CA ARG A 294 -10.71 -8.52 -2.27
C ARG A 294 -11.72 -8.29 -1.16
N ALA A 295 -11.43 -8.72 0.08
CA ALA A 295 -12.30 -8.51 1.23
C ALA A 295 -11.90 -7.32 2.09
N TYR A 296 -10.61 -7.04 2.21
CA TYR A 296 -10.09 -6.04 3.16
C TYR A 296 -9.43 -4.84 2.49
N GLY A 297 -9.11 -4.92 1.20
CA GLY A 297 -8.33 -3.88 0.51
C GLY A 297 -6.87 -3.83 0.95
N TRP A 298 -6.39 -4.89 1.56
CA TRP A 298 -5.02 -4.99 2.04
C TRP A 298 -4.13 -5.59 0.95
N ALA A 299 -3.20 -4.80 0.45
CA ALA A 299 -2.20 -5.26 -0.50
C ALA A 299 -0.98 -5.77 0.26
N ASP A 300 -0.82 -7.08 0.28
CA ASP A 300 0.50 -7.70 0.42
C ASP A 300 1.16 -7.72 -0.97
N GLY A 301 2.43 -8.13 -1.08
CA GLY A 301 3.14 -8.21 -2.35
C GLY A 301 2.39 -8.90 -3.50
N LEU A 302 2.83 -8.72 -4.73
CA LEU A 302 2.18 -9.24 -5.94
C LEU A 302 1.97 -10.76 -5.88
N ALA A 303 0.83 -11.22 -6.42
CA ALA A 303 0.66 -12.61 -6.78
C ALA A 303 1.73 -12.97 -7.84
N GLY A 304 2.72 -13.76 -7.45
CA GLY A 304 3.88 -14.07 -8.29
C GLY A 304 5.21 -13.53 -7.74
N SER A 305 5.21 -12.83 -6.60
CA SER A 305 6.46 -12.53 -5.89
C SER A 305 7.23 -13.84 -5.64
N GLN A 306 8.53 -13.79 -5.85
CA GLN A 306 9.43 -14.90 -5.56
C GLN A 306 9.55 -15.19 -4.06
N PHE A 307 9.03 -14.30 -3.19
CA PHE A 307 9.07 -14.40 -1.73
C PHE A 307 7.67 -14.47 -1.10
N PRO A 308 6.89 -15.53 -1.37
CA PRO A 308 5.51 -15.65 -0.87
C PRO A 308 5.43 -15.82 0.67
N ARG A 309 6.57 -16.11 1.32
CA ARG A 309 6.66 -16.27 2.78
C ARG A 309 6.99 -14.97 3.50
N PHE A 310 7.36 -13.91 2.78
CA PHE A 310 7.59 -12.60 3.37
C PHE A 310 6.27 -11.98 3.85
N GLY A 311 6.23 -11.52 5.08
CA GLY A 311 5.04 -10.92 5.69
C GLY A 311 5.35 -10.05 6.91
N ASP A 312 4.30 -9.61 7.59
CA ASP A 312 4.39 -8.63 8.69
C ASP A 312 5.28 -9.08 9.87
N LEU A 313 5.46 -10.40 10.05
CA LEU A 313 6.35 -10.94 11.10
C LEU A 313 7.83 -10.79 10.76
N ASN A 314 8.15 -10.62 9.49
CA ASN A 314 9.53 -10.40 9.04
C ASN A 314 9.92 -8.91 9.13
N GLU A 315 8.96 -8.00 9.29
CA GLU A 315 9.20 -6.57 9.44
C GLU A 315 9.32 -6.20 10.91
N ILE A 316 10.44 -5.62 11.29
CA ILE A 316 10.73 -5.27 12.69
C ILE A 316 10.89 -3.75 12.83
N ASP A 317 10.43 -3.19 13.93
CA ASP A 317 10.71 -1.80 14.27
C ASP A 317 12.22 -1.63 14.53
N ASP A 318 12.80 -0.52 14.09
CA ASP A 318 14.26 -0.30 14.14
C ASP A 318 14.82 -0.35 15.57
N ASP A 319 14.02 0.03 16.56
CA ASP A 319 14.35 -0.03 18.00
C ASP A 319 14.34 -1.45 18.59
N LYS A 320 13.88 -2.44 17.83
CA LYS A 320 13.84 -3.85 18.25
C LYS A 320 14.95 -4.70 17.65
N ILE A 321 15.83 -4.09 16.88
CA ILE A 321 17.00 -4.77 16.37
C ILE A 321 17.94 -5.05 17.55
N PRO A 322 18.40 -6.30 17.74
CA PRO A 322 19.33 -6.61 18.83
C PRO A 322 20.59 -5.74 18.78
N GLU A 323 21.04 -5.25 19.92
CA GLU A 323 22.29 -4.50 20.02
C GLU A 323 23.52 -5.42 19.87
N ASP A 324 23.43 -6.63 20.42
CA ASP A 324 24.46 -7.66 20.34
C ASP A 324 24.37 -8.45 19.02
N GLY A 325 25.49 -8.80 18.46
CA GLY A 325 25.59 -9.59 17.24
C GLY A 325 26.83 -9.22 16.41
N THR A 326 27.02 -9.90 15.30
CA THR A 326 28.10 -9.62 14.35
C THR A 326 27.54 -8.95 13.10
N ASN A 327 28.13 -7.82 12.71
CA ASN A 327 27.66 -7.07 11.54
C ASN A 327 28.40 -7.52 10.27
N TYR A 328 27.64 -7.59 9.20
CA TYR A 328 28.08 -7.91 7.84
C TYR A 328 27.54 -6.88 6.87
N MET A 329 28.23 -6.70 5.76
CA MET A 329 27.81 -5.79 4.70
C MET A 329 27.90 -6.48 3.35
N VAL A 330 27.00 -6.12 2.44
CA VAL A 330 27.07 -6.56 1.04
C VAL A 330 26.79 -5.41 0.10
N VAL A 331 27.42 -5.45 -1.06
CA VAL A 331 27.20 -4.48 -2.14
C VAL A 331 26.93 -5.17 -3.47
N ASP A 332 25.96 -4.65 -4.20
CA ASP A 332 25.71 -4.92 -5.62
C ASP A 332 26.12 -3.68 -6.44
N PRO A 333 27.32 -3.69 -7.06
CA PRO A 333 27.81 -2.56 -7.81
C PRO A 333 27.09 -2.38 -9.14
N ALA A 334 26.82 -1.13 -9.50
CA ALA A 334 26.25 -0.76 -10.79
C ALA A 334 27.13 0.28 -11.49
N GLY A 335 27.25 0.18 -12.82
CA GLY A 335 28.13 1.06 -13.58
C GLY A 335 27.64 2.50 -13.71
N ALA A 336 26.38 2.68 -14.07
CA ALA A 336 25.82 3.99 -14.42
C ALA A 336 24.82 4.54 -13.38
N ARG A 337 24.58 3.83 -12.32
CA ARG A 337 23.68 4.21 -11.22
C ARG A 337 24.33 3.95 -9.88
N ASN A 338 23.73 4.41 -8.79
CA ASN A 338 24.22 4.10 -7.45
C ASN A 338 24.24 2.58 -7.22
N TRP A 339 25.25 2.15 -6.47
CA TRP A 339 25.30 0.79 -5.96
C TRP A 339 24.17 0.55 -4.98
N PHE A 340 23.78 -0.70 -4.77
CA PHE A 340 22.90 -1.06 -3.68
C PHE A 340 23.69 -1.78 -2.58
N MET A 341 23.38 -1.45 -1.34
CA MET A 341 24.09 -1.96 -0.17
C MET A 341 23.13 -2.37 0.91
N LEU A 342 23.43 -3.47 1.61
CA LEU A 342 22.72 -3.93 2.80
C LEU A 342 23.68 -4.19 3.94
N TRP A 343 23.24 -3.89 5.16
CA TRP A 343 23.92 -4.27 6.39
C TRP A 343 23.02 -5.24 7.17
N LEU A 344 23.64 -6.34 7.59
CA LEU A 344 23.00 -7.42 8.33
C LEU A 344 23.70 -7.58 9.69
N ARG A 345 22.93 -7.81 10.73
CA ARG A 345 23.41 -8.29 12.02
C ARG A 345 23.00 -9.73 12.21
N ALA A 346 23.99 -10.61 12.39
CA ALA A 346 23.77 -12.02 12.72
C ALA A 346 23.81 -12.20 14.23
N VAL A 347 22.81 -12.89 14.76
CA VAL A 347 22.66 -13.19 16.18
C VAL A 347 22.47 -14.69 16.37
N GLY A 348 23.33 -15.31 17.16
CA GLY A 348 23.35 -16.75 17.37
C GLY A 348 24.25 -17.50 16.39
N GLN A 349 24.32 -18.83 16.56
CA GLN A 349 25.21 -19.72 15.78
C GLN A 349 24.43 -20.95 15.29
N GLY A 350 24.87 -21.51 14.16
CA GLY A 350 24.30 -22.71 13.55
C GLY A 350 22.81 -22.56 13.21
N GLU A 351 22.01 -23.55 13.54
CA GLU A 351 20.58 -23.55 13.24
C GLU A 351 19.76 -22.47 13.95
N ASN A 352 20.30 -21.89 15.03
CA ASN A 352 19.66 -20.86 15.83
C ASN A 352 20.04 -19.43 15.37
N THR A 353 20.81 -19.30 14.31
CA THR A 353 21.20 -18.00 13.77
C THR A 353 19.98 -17.25 13.25
N LYS A 354 19.84 -15.99 13.66
CA LYS A 354 18.87 -15.04 13.15
C LYS A 354 19.58 -13.89 12.45
N TRP A 355 18.97 -13.43 11.37
CA TRP A 355 19.48 -12.36 10.54
C TRP A 355 18.59 -11.13 10.65
N PHE A 356 19.17 -10.00 10.96
CA PHE A 356 18.50 -8.71 11.05
C PHE A 356 19.10 -7.75 10.04
N ILE A 357 18.39 -7.47 8.95
CA ILE A 357 18.75 -6.40 8.02
C ILE A 357 18.36 -5.09 8.70
N TYR A 358 19.35 -4.27 9.07
CA TYR A 358 19.13 -3.06 9.87
C TYR A 358 19.42 -1.76 9.12
N ARG A 359 20.02 -1.83 7.94
CA ARG A 359 20.32 -0.67 7.11
C ARG A 359 20.36 -1.06 5.64
N GLU A 360 19.86 -0.18 4.80
CA GLU A 360 20.02 -0.22 3.35
C GLU A 360 20.56 1.12 2.83
N TRP A 361 21.19 1.08 1.68
CA TRP A 361 21.50 2.28 0.93
C TRP A 361 21.44 1.96 -0.59
N PRO A 362 20.81 2.80 -1.44
CA PRO A 362 20.05 4.01 -1.09
C PRO A 362 18.83 3.69 -0.20
N ASP A 363 18.58 4.57 0.75
CA ASP A 363 17.43 4.45 1.66
C ASP A 363 16.16 5.08 1.06
N ALA A 364 15.09 5.16 1.85
CA ALA A 364 13.82 5.73 1.42
C ALA A 364 13.89 7.19 0.95
N SER A 365 14.95 7.94 1.28
CA SER A 365 15.14 9.31 0.81
C SER A 365 15.43 9.38 -0.69
N TYR A 366 15.89 8.31 -1.27
CA TYR A 366 16.06 8.14 -2.72
C TYR A 366 14.84 7.56 -3.44
N GLY A 367 13.71 7.53 -2.81
CA GLY A 367 12.32 7.11 -3.10
C GLY A 367 11.97 6.42 -4.42
N GLU A 368 12.66 6.73 -5.49
CA GLU A 368 12.41 6.19 -6.83
C GLU A 368 13.40 5.07 -7.22
N TRP A 369 14.33 4.72 -6.34
CA TRP A 369 15.39 3.78 -6.69
C TRP A 369 14.87 2.40 -7.10
N ALA A 370 13.81 1.92 -6.46
CA ALA A 370 13.17 0.64 -6.75
C ALA A 370 12.08 0.70 -7.84
N LEU A 371 11.89 1.85 -8.51
CA LEU A 371 10.91 1.98 -9.59
C LEU A 371 11.35 1.27 -10.86
N PRO A 372 10.44 0.53 -11.55
CA PRO A 372 10.70 -0.01 -12.88
C PRO A 372 10.99 1.10 -13.89
N ASP A 373 11.88 0.81 -14.84
CA ASP A 373 12.29 1.74 -15.90
C ASP A 373 11.12 2.32 -16.73
N SER A 374 10.08 1.53 -16.95
CA SER A 374 8.89 1.92 -17.71
C SER A 374 8.03 2.99 -17.06
N LYS A 375 8.21 3.24 -15.76
CA LYS A 375 7.43 4.24 -15.01
C LYS A 375 8.15 5.57 -14.85
N LEU A 376 9.38 5.66 -15.30
CA LEU A 376 10.13 6.89 -15.37
C LEU A 376 10.00 7.41 -16.79
N ASP A 377 9.50 8.64 -16.96
CA ASP A 377 9.41 9.29 -18.27
C ASP A 377 10.70 9.03 -19.04
N GLY A 378 10.68 8.26 -20.11
CA GLY A 378 11.80 7.67 -20.85
C GLY A 378 12.95 8.60 -21.26
N LYS A 379 13.10 9.74 -20.61
CA LYS A 379 14.13 10.77 -20.80
C LYS A 379 15.23 10.75 -19.75
N ALA A 380 15.01 10.16 -18.58
CA ALA A 380 16.02 10.06 -17.52
C ALA A 380 16.79 8.75 -17.65
N GLY A 381 18.08 8.83 -17.89
CA GLY A 381 18.94 7.65 -17.92
C GLY A 381 19.01 6.96 -16.55
N PRO A 382 19.46 5.68 -16.47
CA PRO A 382 19.56 4.92 -15.23
C PRO A 382 20.32 5.67 -14.11
N ALA A 383 21.36 6.41 -14.44
CA ALA A 383 22.13 7.20 -13.49
C ALA A 383 21.34 8.32 -12.82
N GLN A 384 20.41 8.94 -13.53
CA GLN A 384 19.55 9.98 -12.96
C GLN A 384 18.50 9.40 -12.01
N ARG A 385 17.99 8.21 -12.32
CA ARG A 385 17.04 7.49 -11.47
C ARG A 385 17.62 7.07 -10.13
N ALA A 386 18.87 6.64 -10.15
CA ALA A 386 19.58 6.15 -8.96
C ALA A 386 20.43 7.23 -8.28
N GLY A 387 20.24 8.49 -8.62
CA GLY A 387 21.04 9.58 -8.09
C GLY A 387 22.44 9.74 -8.74
N GLY A 388 22.71 9.01 -9.83
CA GLY A 388 24.00 9.00 -10.53
C GLY A 388 25.07 8.12 -9.84
N GLY A 389 25.92 7.50 -10.64
CA GLY A 389 27.06 6.73 -10.14
C GLY A 389 28.08 7.64 -9.42
N ARG A 390 28.73 7.08 -8.42
CA ARG A 390 29.82 7.73 -7.67
C ARG A 390 31.16 7.11 -8.04
N GLY A 391 32.24 7.82 -7.80
CA GLY A 391 33.58 7.27 -7.88
C GLY A 391 33.88 6.28 -6.74
N ILE A 392 34.86 5.41 -6.92
CA ILE A 392 35.22 4.39 -5.92
C ILE A 392 35.56 5.03 -4.56
N ASN A 393 36.31 6.09 -4.54
CA ASN A 393 36.68 6.78 -3.30
C ASN A 393 35.46 7.41 -2.61
N GLU A 394 34.50 7.93 -3.36
CA GLU A 394 33.26 8.47 -2.82
C GLU A 394 32.38 7.35 -2.20
N TYR A 395 32.41 6.14 -2.77
CA TYR A 395 31.76 4.98 -2.14
C TYR A 395 32.49 4.54 -0.87
N LYS A 396 33.84 4.55 -0.86
CA LYS A 396 34.63 4.24 0.35
C LYS A 396 34.30 5.21 1.48
N GLU A 397 34.24 6.50 1.20
CA GLU A 397 33.88 7.55 2.16
C GLU A 397 32.41 7.34 2.65
N LEU A 398 31.49 7.13 1.74
CA LEU A 398 30.08 6.89 2.05
C LEU A 398 29.88 5.68 2.98
N ILE A 399 30.52 4.55 2.69
CA ILE A 399 30.42 3.33 3.50
C ILE A 399 30.92 3.61 4.92
N ARG A 400 32.06 4.28 5.06
CA ARG A 400 32.60 4.67 6.38
C ARG A 400 31.66 5.60 7.14
N ASP A 401 31.12 6.60 6.45
CA ASP A 401 30.16 7.52 7.07
C ASP A 401 28.89 6.81 7.56
N LEU A 402 28.44 5.78 6.85
CA LEU A 402 27.29 4.96 7.24
C LEU A 402 27.61 3.99 8.36
N GLU A 403 28.80 3.43 8.39
CA GLU A 403 29.25 2.49 9.41
C GLU A 403 29.73 3.20 10.67
N LYS A 404 30.30 4.39 10.55
CA LYS A 404 30.85 5.19 11.67
C LYS A 404 31.79 4.35 12.57
N GLU A 405 31.36 4.12 13.81
CA GLU A 405 32.09 3.34 14.82
C GLU A 405 31.67 1.85 14.85
N GLU A 406 30.78 1.43 13.97
CA GLU A 406 30.34 0.03 13.91
C GLU A 406 31.47 -0.86 13.39
N VAL A 407 31.70 -1.98 14.05
CA VAL A 407 32.60 -3.01 13.54
C VAL A 407 31.82 -3.89 12.56
N VAL A 408 32.25 -3.91 11.31
CA VAL A 408 31.74 -4.80 10.26
C VAL A 408 32.78 -5.89 10.03
N GLU A 409 32.43 -7.14 10.36
CA GLU A 409 33.34 -8.28 10.35
C GLU A 409 33.78 -8.64 8.94
N GLU A 410 32.81 -8.78 8.03
CA GLU A 410 33.06 -9.09 6.63
C GLU A 410 32.21 -8.26 5.70
N ARG A 411 32.79 -7.91 4.54
CA ARG A 411 32.09 -7.19 3.45
C ARG A 411 32.10 -8.03 2.20
N PHE A 412 30.90 -8.25 1.64
CA PHE A 412 30.71 -9.05 0.43
C PHE A 412 30.37 -8.19 -0.77
N ILE A 413 30.76 -8.66 -1.94
CA ILE A 413 30.47 -8.00 -3.23
C ILE A 413 29.97 -9.05 -4.23
N ASP A 414 29.13 -8.62 -5.18
CA ASP A 414 28.76 -9.45 -6.32
C ASP A 414 30.02 -10.08 -6.96
N PRO A 415 30.10 -11.42 -7.05
CA PRO A 415 31.29 -12.10 -7.54
C PRO A 415 31.65 -11.75 -8.98
N ARG A 416 30.65 -11.40 -9.82
CA ARG A 416 30.89 -10.99 -11.21
C ARG A 416 31.39 -9.57 -11.30
N ALA A 417 30.76 -8.65 -10.58
CA ALA A 417 31.17 -7.25 -10.53
C ALA A 417 32.53 -7.09 -9.85
N GLY A 418 32.80 -7.83 -8.76
CA GLY A 418 34.08 -7.81 -8.07
C GLY A 418 35.25 -8.25 -8.95
N ALA A 419 35.04 -9.20 -9.85
CA ALA A 419 36.05 -9.68 -10.79
C ALA A 419 36.14 -8.85 -12.09
N THR A 420 35.22 -7.90 -12.32
CA THR A 420 35.22 -7.07 -13.53
C THR A 420 36.41 -6.13 -13.51
N GLN A 421 37.23 -6.16 -14.57
CA GLN A 421 38.32 -5.25 -14.74
C GLN A 421 37.82 -3.84 -15.06
N ALA A 422 38.06 -2.88 -14.16
CA ALA A 422 37.83 -1.47 -14.46
C ALA A 422 38.85 -1.05 -15.52
N ALA A 423 38.37 -0.43 -16.61
CA ALA A 423 39.27 0.10 -17.66
C ALA A 423 40.13 1.23 -17.10
N SER A 424 41.33 0.91 -16.66
CA SER A 424 42.37 1.88 -16.32
C SER A 424 43.35 2.00 -17.47
N LYS A 425 44.02 3.15 -17.58
CA LYS A 425 45.06 3.40 -18.62
C LYS A 425 46.29 2.50 -18.47
N GLU A 426 46.44 1.78 -17.37
CA GLU A 426 47.65 1.04 -17.00
C GLU A 426 47.49 -0.48 -16.84
N GLY A 427 46.34 -1.03 -17.25
CA GLY A 427 46.05 -2.47 -17.10
C GLY A 427 44.84 -2.70 -16.20
N GLY A 428 44.06 -3.75 -16.47
CA GLY A 428 42.78 -3.96 -15.79
C GLY A 428 42.97 -4.31 -14.31
N THR A 429 42.61 -3.39 -13.44
CA THR A 429 42.49 -3.61 -11.99
C THR A 429 41.05 -4.01 -11.66
N SER A 430 40.85 -5.04 -10.84
CA SER A 430 39.52 -5.45 -10.44
C SER A 430 38.86 -4.44 -9.50
N LEU A 431 37.53 -4.45 -9.42
CA LEU A 431 36.83 -3.56 -8.51
C LEU A 431 37.19 -3.82 -7.04
N ILE A 432 37.41 -5.09 -6.68
CA ILE A 432 37.89 -5.48 -5.33
C ILE A 432 39.26 -4.83 -5.05
N GLU A 433 40.21 -4.96 -5.97
CA GLU A 433 41.54 -4.35 -5.81
C GLU A 433 41.48 -2.82 -5.65
N LEU A 434 40.54 -2.17 -6.33
CA LEU A 434 40.31 -0.72 -6.16
C LEU A 434 39.68 -0.38 -4.80
N LEU A 435 38.77 -1.19 -4.29
CA LEU A 435 38.19 -1.02 -2.96
C LEU A 435 39.23 -1.29 -1.85
N ASP A 436 40.17 -2.21 -2.11
CA ASP A 436 41.21 -2.60 -1.16
C ASP A 436 42.49 -1.77 -1.32
N SER A 437 42.53 -0.81 -2.27
CA SER A 437 43.66 0.08 -2.47
C SER A 437 43.77 1.16 -1.40
N ASP A 438 44.97 1.71 -1.23
CA ASP A 438 45.23 2.87 -0.38
C ASP A 438 44.44 4.13 -0.84
N PRO A 439 44.14 5.06 0.05
CA PRO A 439 44.18 4.94 1.50
C PRO A 439 43.00 4.14 2.03
N GLU A 440 43.23 3.38 3.10
CA GLU A 440 42.18 2.68 3.85
C GLU A 440 41.49 1.55 3.08
N PRO A 441 42.09 0.38 2.98
CA PRO A 441 41.50 -0.82 2.40
C PRO A 441 40.21 -1.24 3.11
N MET A 442 39.21 -1.70 2.35
CA MET A 442 37.90 -2.11 2.89
C MET A 442 37.74 -3.63 2.99
N TYR A 443 38.65 -4.40 2.43
CA TYR A 443 38.71 -5.87 2.50
C TYR A 443 37.39 -6.56 2.06
N PHE A 444 36.94 -6.25 0.83
CA PHE A 444 35.82 -6.91 0.23
C PHE A 444 36.13 -8.34 -0.24
N GLN A 445 35.20 -9.25 0.00
CA GLN A 445 35.27 -10.63 -0.48
C GLN A 445 34.17 -10.89 -1.51
N PRO A 446 34.46 -11.64 -2.61
CA PRO A 446 33.41 -12.04 -3.53
C PRO A 446 32.44 -12.99 -2.81
N ALA A 447 31.15 -12.75 -2.90
CA ALA A 447 30.15 -13.68 -2.41
C ALA A 447 30.21 -15.00 -3.19
N ALA A 448 29.78 -16.09 -2.58
CA ALA A 448 29.70 -17.36 -3.29
C ALA A 448 28.70 -17.28 -4.45
N GLY A 449 29.12 -17.68 -5.64
CA GLY A 449 28.28 -17.72 -6.82
C GLY A 449 27.29 -18.87 -6.76
N VAL A 450 25.99 -18.53 -6.68
CA VAL A 450 24.90 -19.51 -6.76
C VAL A 450 23.87 -19.07 -7.80
N ARG A 451 23.09 -20.04 -8.28
CA ARG A 451 21.95 -19.73 -9.15
C ARG A 451 20.93 -18.86 -8.40
N ILE A 452 20.19 -18.06 -9.14
CA ILE A 452 19.17 -17.15 -8.57
C ILE A 452 18.15 -17.95 -7.77
N GLU A 453 17.69 -19.07 -8.31
CA GLU A 453 16.68 -19.94 -7.70
C GLU A 453 17.13 -20.51 -6.35
N ASP A 454 18.40 -20.89 -6.26
CA ASP A 454 18.96 -21.45 -5.01
C ASP A 454 19.02 -20.37 -3.93
N GLY A 455 19.45 -19.16 -4.28
CA GLY A 455 19.46 -18.02 -3.36
C GLY A 455 18.05 -17.60 -2.92
N VAL A 456 17.07 -17.60 -3.83
CA VAL A 456 15.67 -17.35 -3.50
C VAL A 456 15.12 -18.39 -2.52
N THR A 457 15.50 -19.66 -2.70
CA THR A 457 15.09 -20.75 -1.79
C THR A 457 15.65 -20.52 -0.38
N ILE A 458 16.92 -20.19 -0.25
CA ILE A 458 17.57 -19.90 1.05
C ILE A 458 16.83 -18.76 1.77
N ILE A 459 16.51 -17.68 1.06
CA ILE A 459 15.79 -16.54 1.64
C ILE A 459 14.36 -16.93 2.05
N ASN A 460 13.62 -17.67 1.20
CA ASN A 460 12.29 -18.14 1.56
C ASN A 460 12.31 -19.04 2.80
N ASP A 461 13.32 -19.90 2.96
CA ASP A 461 13.44 -20.74 4.14
C ASP A 461 13.74 -19.92 5.40
N ALA A 462 14.54 -18.86 5.27
CA ALA A 462 14.81 -17.94 6.39
C ALA A 462 13.61 -17.07 6.75
N LEU A 463 12.73 -16.74 5.79
CA LEU A 463 11.49 -16.00 6.03
C LEU A 463 10.37 -16.86 6.65
N ALA A 464 10.50 -18.18 6.57
CA ALA A 464 9.43 -19.12 6.88
C ALA A 464 9.22 -19.30 8.39
N HIS A 465 7.97 -19.56 8.75
CA HIS A 465 7.52 -20.16 10.02
C HIS A 465 6.27 -21.01 9.74
N ASP A 466 5.95 -21.94 10.63
CA ASP A 466 4.72 -22.72 10.51
C ASP A 466 3.52 -21.91 11.04
N THR A 467 2.67 -21.46 10.12
CA THR A 467 1.47 -20.68 10.45
C THR A 467 0.38 -21.48 11.18
N GLY A 468 0.48 -22.81 11.19
CA GLY A 468 -0.41 -23.70 11.92
C GLY A 468 -0.04 -23.87 13.41
N GLN A 469 1.13 -23.40 13.81
CA GLN A 469 1.67 -23.48 15.17
C GLN A 469 1.76 -22.10 15.80
N PRO A 470 1.65 -21.97 17.13
CA PRO A 470 1.93 -20.71 17.81
C PRO A 470 3.40 -20.31 17.62
N LEU A 471 3.66 -19.01 17.58
CA LEU A 471 5.02 -18.49 17.55
C LEU A 471 5.77 -18.90 18.82
N SER A 472 6.99 -19.39 18.64
CA SER A 472 7.88 -19.81 19.69
C SER A 472 9.33 -19.73 19.22
N PRO A 473 10.35 -19.82 20.08
CA PRO A 473 11.75 -19.78 19.66
C PRO A 473 12.17 -20.84 18.62
N ILE A 474 11.38 -21.90 18.46
CA ILE A 474 11.58 -22.96 17.46
C ILE A 474 10.64 -22.84 16.26
N ASN A 475 9.70 -21.90 16.29
CA ASN A 475 8.74 -21.64 15.21
C ASN A 475 8.58 -20.14 15.02
N GLU A 476 9.63 -19.49 14.54
CA GLU A 476 9.67 -18.08 14.18
C GLU A 476 10.58 -17.87 12.96
N PRO A 477 10.41 -16.79 12.20
CA PRO A 477 11.32 -16.49 11.10
C PRO A 477 12.77 -16.36 11.57
N LYS A 478 13.72 -16.69 10.70
CA LYS A 478 15.15 -16.44 10.91
C LYS A 478 15.60 -15.11 10.33
N LEU A 479 14.85 -14.56 9.36
CA LEU A 479 15.16 -13.29 8.70
C LEU A 479 14.15 -12.22 9.09
N TYR A 480 14.68 -11.13 9.62
CA TYR A 480 13.94 -9.91 9.99
C TYR A 480 14.52 -8.71 9.25
N ILE A 481 13.67 -7.78 8.87
CA ILE A 481 14.04 -6.59 8.09
C ILE A 481 13.51 -5.36 8.82
N ALA A 482 14.39 -4.41 9.10
CA ALA A 482 14.02 -3.13 9.68
C ALA A 482 13.04 -2.39 8.78
N LYS A 483 12.03 -1.77 9.34
CA LYS A 483 11.02 -1.00 8.60
C LYS A 483 11.60 0.18 7.84
N SER A 484 12.77 0.67 8.24
CA SER A 484 13.52 1.69 7.50
C SER A 484 14.09 1.19 6.18
N CYS A 485 14.24 -0.14 5.99
CA CYS A 485 14.73 -0.73 4.74
C CYS A 485 13.58 -0.85 3.71
N GLU A 486 12.99 0.28 3.32
CA GLU A 486 11.77 0.34 2.49
C GLU A 486 11.97 -0.19 1.08
N ASN A 487 13.17 -0.03 0.48
CA ASN A 487 13.45 -0.52 -0.87
C ASN A 487 13.58 -2.04 -0.91
N LEU A 488 14.22 -2.63 0.09
CA LEU A 488 14.30 -4.09 0.21
C LEU A 488 12.91 -4.69 0.48
N ILE A 489 12.14 -4.11 1.40
CA ILE A 489 10.76 -4.53 1.70
C ILE A 489 9.90 -4.47 0.43
N TYR A 490 10.00 -3.37 -0.33
CA TYR A 490 9.29 -3.23 -1.59
C TYR A 490 9.71 -4.32 -2.60
N SER A 491 11.01 -4.56 -2.75
CA SER A 491 11.52 -5.58 -3.67
C SER A 491 11.10 -7.00 -3.29
N LEU A 492 11.10 -7.35 -2.00
CA LEU A 492 10.61 -8.63 -1.51
C LEU A 492 9.12 -8.85 -1.81
N ARG A 493 8.32 -7.78 -1.77
CA ARG A 493 6.89 -7.85 -2.05
C ARG A 493 6.57 -7.90 -3.54
N GLU A 494 7.37 -7.24 -4.38
CA GLU A 494 7.00 -6.94 -5.77
C GLU A 494 7.88 -7.64 -6.82
N TRP A 495 9.05 -8.14 -6.47
CA TRP A 495 9.92 -8.78 -7.44
C TRP A 495 9.39 -10.16 -7.87
N THR A 496 9.18 -10.33 -9.18
CA THR A 496 8.61 -11.54 -9.78
C THR A 496 9.62 -12.46 -10.44
N GLY A 497 10.92 -12.18 -10.27
CA GLY A 497 12.00 -12.92 -10.93
C GLY A 497 12.41 -12.34 -12.27
N ALA A 498 11.73 -11.29 -12.73
CA ALA A 498 12.07 -10.58 -13.96
C ALA A 498 12.65 -9.19 -13.64
N ASP A 499 13.65 -8.78 -14.42
CA ASP A 499 14.19 -7.43 -14.36
C ASP A 499 13.37 -6.47 -15.23
N GLY A 500 13.33 -5.20 -14.86
CA GLY A 500 12.75 -4.13 -15.68
C GLY A 500 11.25 -3.92 -15.51
N ASP A 501 10.52 -3.71 -16.61
CA ASP A 501 9.15 -3.18 -16.69
C ASP A 501 8.05 -3.87 -15.87
N LYS A 502 8.29 -5.08 -15.35
CA LYS A 502 7.25 -5.92 -14.75
C LYS A 502 7.39 -6.14 -13.25
N GLY A 503 8.37 -5.54 -12.60
CA GLY A 503 8.61 -5.77 -11.18
C GLY A 503 9.46 -4.71 -10.51
N ALA A 504 9.72 -4.89 -9.23
CA ALA A 504 10.67 -4.09 -8.47
C ALA A 504 12.11 -4.39 -8.90
N SER A 505 13.03 -3.50 -8.53
CA SER A 505 14.46 -3.70 -8.80
C SER A 505 14.97 -5.00 -8.19
N LYS A 506 15.85 -5.66 -8.92
CA LYS A 506 16.52 -6.88 -8.50
C LYS A 506 17.68 -6.63 -7.52
N ASP A 507 18.32 -5.46 -7.58
CA ASP A 507 19.55 -5.19 -6.84
C ASP A 507 19.41 -5.39 -5.30
N PRO A 508 18.31 -4.98 -4.63
CA PRO A 508 18.08 -5.32 -3.22
C PRO A 508 18.01 -6.83 -2.97
N ILE A 509 17.39 -7.55 -3.91
CA ILE A 509 17.27 -9.01 -3.82
C ILE A 509 18.61 -9.70 -4.03
N ASP A 510 19.43 -9.21 -4.96
CA ASP A 510 20.75 -9.78 -5.21
C ASP A 510 21.66 -9.58 -3.97
N CYS A 511 21.65 -8.39 -3.36
CA CYS A 511 22.35 -8.17 -2.08
C CYS A 511 21.88 -9.15 -0.99
N LEU A 512 20.57 -9.29 -0.80
CA LEU A 512 20.02 -10.20 0.21
C LEU A 512 20.41 -11.67 -0.09
N ARG A 513 20.38 -12.07 -1.35
CA ARG A 513 20.81 -13.42 -1.77
C ARG A 513 22.27 -13.67 -1.46
N TYR A 514 23.16 -12.73 -1.77
CA TYR A 514 24.59 -12.87 -1.47
C TYR A 514 24.83 -13.04 0.03
N LEU A 515 24.17 -12.26 0.87
CA LEU A 515 24.22 -12.44 2.33
C LEU A 515 23.70 -13.82 2.74
N GLY A 516 22.53 -14.23 2.25
CA GLY A 516 21.93 -15.53 2.58
C GLY A 516 22.81 -16.72 2.21
N VAL A 517 23.50 -16.64 1.07
CA VAL A 517 24.41 -17.72 0.60
C VAL A 517 25.66 -17.81 1.46
N MET A 518 26.18 -16.67 1.95
CA MET A 518 27.34 -16.64 2.83
C MET A 518 27.04 -17.16 4.24
N GLN A 519 25.75 -17.26 4.61
CA GLN A 519 25.29 -17.77 5.91
C GLN A 519 26.00 -17.13 7.10
N PRO A 520 25.97 -15.80 7.25
CA PRO A 520 26.68 -15.10 8.32
C PRO A 520 26.18 -15.55 9.69
N GLU A 521 27.09 -15.73 10.63
CA GLU A 521 26.82 -16.14 12.01
C GLU A 521 27.41 -15.15 13.00
N GLN A 522 26.99 -15.22 14.24
CA GLN A 522 27.61 -14.44 15.31
C GLN A 522 28.96 -15.01 15.69
N TYR A 523 30.02 -14.21 15.59
CA TYR A 523 31.35 -14.58 16.09
C TYR A 523 31.40 -14.46 17.61
N ASP A 524 31.88 -15.51 18.27
CA ASP A 524 32.17 -15.52 19.69
C ASP A 524 33.61 -15.00 19.91
N GLN A 525 33.75 -13.74 20.31
CA GLN A 525 35.07 -13.14 20.60
C GLN A 525 35.82 -13.84 21.73
N ASP A 526 35.15 -14.58 22.60
CA ASP A 526 35.77 -15.31 23.71
C ASP A 526 36.40 -16.65 23.31
N SER A 527 36.04 -17.19 22.17
CA SER A 527 36.63 -18.46 21.66
C SER A 527 38.07 -18.34 21.22
N PHE A 528 38.56 -17.14 20.91
CA PHE A 528 39.94 -16.88 20.54
C PHE A 528 40.89 -16.74 21.74
N LYS A 529 40.37 -16.34 22.91
CA LYS A 529 41.19 -16.19 24.13
C LYS A 529 41.57 -17.52 24.78
N SER A 530 40.84 -18.61 24.50
CA SER A 530 41.04 -19.92 25.10
C SER A 530 42.09 -20.80 24.41
N LYS A 531 42.54 -20.50 23.20
CA LYS A 531 43.56 -21.26 22.46
C LYS A 531 45.00 -20.72 22.55
N GLY A 532 45.18 -19.60 23.23
CA GLY A 532 46.53 -18.97 23.41
C GLY A 532 47.29 -19.33 24.67
N GLY A 533 46.81 -20.27 25.51
CA GLY A 533 47.37 -20.64 26.81
C GLY A 533 48.09 -21.99 26.81
N GLY A 534 48.85 -22.32 25.79
CA GLY A 534 49.77 -23.46 25.79
C GLY A 534 51.18 -22.98 26.09
N SER A 535 51.57 -23.06 27.32
CA SER A 535 52.97 -22.79 27.77
C SER A 535 53.97 -23.71 27.08
N TYR A 536 55.02 -23.18 26.58
CA TYR A 536 56.29 -23.84 26.46
C TYR A 536 57.13 -23.59 27.68
#